data_265445f86fe39587c3cb7f8874a12877
#
_entry.id   265445f86fe39587c3cb7f8874a12877
#
_cell.length_a   1.000
_cell.length_b   1.000
_cell.length_c   1.000
_cell.angle_alpha   90.00
_cell.angle_beta   90.00
_cell.angle_gamma   90.00
#
_symmetry.space_group_name_H-M   'P 1'
#
loop_
_entity.id
_entity.type
_entity.pdbx_description
1 polymer ?
#
loop_
_entity_poly.entity_id
_entity_poly.type
_entity_poly.pdbx_seq_one_letter_code
_entity_poly.pdbx_strand_id
1 'polypeptide(L)'
;MNHATRKLLLCSAHATRAALALAAAALLGAPLAHAGEPGMLEIVKHQTTLINTVPDNGDQNPYAIFVAPVSAGTVKQGDVLIDNFNNASNMQGTGSTIVDYHPDTKQMTLFATIPRDLKECPGGVGLSTAMTMLKSGWVIVGSTPSNDGTTNTKGAGCLIVLDSNGKIAKAISSPNINDPWGNMAVIDNGDRATLFVSNAGFGVGGTDLGPDGEPPVFKQATVLRMELDIPNGQPPTVKSETVIASGFGARADRGVFLVGPTGLALSADNKLLYVSDAIGNRINVIEDPTTRDTSAGVGRQLTADGLLHRPLAMITTPQGHLLVTNALNGQVVEIDPVAAKQLYARWIDTDKAQTPPGNGDLFGIAMTPAGDGFYYVEDDVNTLVLAK
;
A
#
# COMPACT_ATOMS: atom_id res chain seq x y z
N MET A 1 -64.40 73.94 5.63
CA MET A 1 -63.18 73.91 6.46
C MET A 1 -63.12 72.51 7.05
N ASN A 2 -62.27 71.74 6.78
CA ASN A 2 -61.05 71.40 6.18
C ASN A 2 -60.92 69.85 6.22
N HIS A 3 -60.77 69.29 5.04
CA HIS A 3 -60.28 67.94 4.86
C HIS A 3 -58.86 67.84 5.45
N ALA A 4 -58.66 67.06 6.48
CA ALA A 4 -57.35 66.55 6.85
C ALA A 4 -57.40 65.66 8.12
N THR A 5 -58.09 64.56 8.12
CA THR A 5 -57.94 63.49 9.15
C THR A 5 -58.54 62.15 8.72
N ARG A 6 -58.05 61.63 7.59
CA ARG A 6 -58.41 60.27 7.18
C ARG A 6 -57.32 59.62 6.31
N LYS A 7 -56.05 59.63 6.75
CA LYS A 7 -54.96 58.88 6.10
C LYS A 7 -53.87 58.41 7.05
N LEU A 8 -54.21 57.88 8.19
CA LEU A 8 -53.21 57.33 9.11
C LEU A 8 -53.70 56.11 9.90
N LEU A 9 -54.32 55.15 9.24
CA LEU A 9 -54.73 53.90 9.90
C LEU A 9 -54.72 52.68 8.98
N LEU A 10 -53.87 52.66 7.95
CA LEU A 10 -53.75 51.52 7.02
C LEU A 10 -52.31 51.05 6.75
N CYS A 11 -51.34 51.44 7.56
CA CYS A 11 -49.93 51.05 7.39
C CYS A 11 -49.34 50.16 8.51
N SER A 12 -50.14 49.67 9.48
CA SER A 12 -49.59 48.85 10.56
C SER A 12 -49.93 47.33 10.54
N ALA A 13 -50.67 46.89 9.49
CA ALA A 13 -51.06 45.46 9.43
C ALA A 13 -50.24 44.59 8.45
N HIS A 14 -49.26 45.18 7.71
CA HIS A 14 -48.44 44.41 6.76
C HIS A 14 -47.00 44.17 7.19
N ALA A 15 -46.53 44.79 8.27
CA ALA A 15 -45.17 44.63 8.77
C ALA A 15 -44.97 43.44 9.70
N THR A 16 -46.06 42.89 10.27
CA THR A 16 -45.98 41.77 11.23
C THR A 16 -46.12 40.37 10.57
N ARG A 17 -46.46 40.29 9.29
CA ARG A 17 -46.51 38.98 8.57
C ARG A 17 -45.23 38.65 7.81
N ALA A 18 -44.35 39.58 7.57
CA ALA A 18 -43.06 39.35 6.93
C ALA A 18 -41.97 38.88 7.88
N ALA A 19 -42.10 39.17 9.19
CA ALA A 19 -41.07 38.77 10.18
C ALA A 19 -41.23 37.32 10.66
N LEU A 20 -42.42 36.72 10.54
CA LEU A 20 -42.60 35.29 10.87
C LEU A 20 -42.26 34.30 9.78
N ALA A 21 -42.16 34.74 8.52
CA ALA A 21 -41.77 33.88 7.40
C ALA A 21 -40.25 33.71 7.22
N LEU A 22 -39.44 34.62 7.79
CA LEU A 22 -37.95 34.48 7.75
C LEU A 22 -37.39 33.64 8.92
N ALA A 23 -38.14 33.45 10.00
CA ALA A 23 -37.68 32.62 11.13
C ALA A 23 -37.90 31.11 10.91
N ALA A 24 -38.75 30.70 9.96
CA ALA A 24 -39.02 29.30 9.66
C ALA A 24 -38.07 28.74 8.58
N ALA A 25 -37.36 29.57 7.82
CA ALA A 25 -36.40 29.13 6.78
C ALA A 25 -34.99 28.91 7.30
N ALA A 26 -34.67 29.37 8.51
CA ALA A 26 -33.34 29.22 9.11
C ALA A 26 -33.13 27.91 9.89
N LEU A 27 -34.18 27.09 10.05
CA LEU A 27 -34.11 25.80 10.77
C LEU A 27 -34.02 24.57 9.90
N LEU A 28 -33.96 24.72 8.54
CA LEU A 28 -33.87 23.60 7.60
C LEU A 28 -32.49 23.42 7.00
N GLY A 29 -31.46 24.09 7.52
CA GLY A 29 -30.09 24.06 6.97
C GLY A 29 -29.02 23.60 7.96
N ALA A 30 -29.37 22.89 9.05
CA ALA A 30 -28.35 22.13 9.77
C ALA A 30 -27.92 20.98 8.83
N PRO A 31 -26.63 20.86 8.45
CA PRO A 31 -26.18 19.67 7.79
C PRO A 31 -26.57 18.51 8.71
N LEU A 32 -27.38 17.59 8.23
CA LEU A 32 -27.49 16.28 8.84
C LEU A 32 -26.04 15.81 8.91
N ALA A 33 -25.48 15.72 10.11
CA ALA A 33 -24.27 14.97 10.32
C ALA A 33 -24.56 13.58 9.75
N HIS A 34 -24.05 13.29 8.56
CA HIS A 34 -23.98 11.92 8.10
C HIS A 34 -23.20 11.21 9.20
N ALA A 35 -23.85 10.36 9.95
CA ALA A 35 -23.15 9.33 10.68
C ALA A 35 -22.34 8.62 9.58
N GLY A 36 -21.01 8.83 9.58
CA GLY A 36 -20.14 8.24 8.58
C GLY A 36 -20.41 6.75 8.50
N GLU A 37 -20.34 6.16 7.32
CA GLU A 37 -20.41 4.71 7.21
C GLU A 37 -19.38 4.10 8.18
N PRO A 38 -19.70 2.97 8.84
CA PRO A 38 -18.78 2.35 9.78
C PRO A 38 -17.47 2.01 9.08
N GLY A 39 -16.37 2.24 9.76
CA GLY A 39 -15.04 1.92 9.23
C GLY A 39 -14.88 0.42 8.97
N MET A 40 -13.93 0.05 8.12
CA MET A 40 -13.64 -1.36 7.78
C MET A 40 -13.35 -2.18 9.05
N LEU A 41 -12.55 -1.65 9.97
CA LEU A 41 -12.21 -2.34 11.21
C LEU A 41 -13.36 -2.39 12.23
N GLU A 42 -14.44 -1.64 12.02
CA GLU A 42 -15.66 -1.77 12.81
C GLU A 42 -16.53 -2.93 12.33
N ILE A 43 -16.56 -3.21 11.03
CA ILE A 43 -17.39 -4.27 10.43
C ILE A 43 -16.70 -5.63 10.42
N VAL A 44 -15.38 -5.68 10.19
CA VAL A 44 -14.59 -6.92 10.21
C VAL A 44 -14.56 -7.50 11.62
N LYS A 45 -15.02 -8.76 11.79
CA LYS A 45 -15.14 -9.42 13.11
C LYS A 45 -14.33 -10.70 13.24
N HIS A 46 -14.04 -11.35 12.12
CA HIS A 46 -13.44 -12.67 12.08
C HIS A 46 -12.16 -12.68 11.26
N GLN A 47 -11.22 -13.50 11.67
CA GLN A 47 -9.99 -13.83 10.96
C GLN A 47 -9.99 -15.31 10.69
N THR A 48 -9.69 -15.69 9.47
CA THR A 48 -9.68 -17.08 9.04
C THR A 48 -8.41 -17.36 8.28
N THR A 49 -7.53 -18.18 8.85
CA THR A 49 -6.36 -18.71 8.13
C THR A 49 -6.85 -19.57 6.98
N LEU A 50 -6.44 -19.21 5.77
CA LEU A 50 -6.91 -19.86 4.54
C LEU A 50 -5.98 -20.99 4.11
N ILE A 51 -4.67 -20.72 4.06
CA ILE A 51 -3.69 -21.66 3.55
C ILE A 51 -2.27 -21.27 3.99
N ASN A 52 -1.36 -22.24 4.01
CA ASN A 52 0.08 -22.02 4.12
C ASN A 52 0.63 -21.63 2.75
N THR A 53 1.53 -20.63 2.67
CA THR A 53 2.05 -20.06 1.43
C THR A 53 3.36 -20.69 0.95
N VAL A 54 3.91 -21.65 1.68
CA VAL A 54 5.19 -22.31 1.36
C VAL A 54 5.01 -23.29 0.21
N PRO A 55 5.65 -23.09 -0.95
CA PRO A 55 5.62 -24.04 -2.05
C PRO A 55 6.63 -25.21 -1.84
N ASP A 56 6.65 -26.17 -2.77
CA ASP A 56 7.47 -27.39 -2.68
C ASP A 56 8.99 -27.11 -2.56
N ASN A 57 9.49 -25.98 -3.07
CA ASN A 57 10.90 -25.60 -2.94
C ASN A 57 11.26 -25.07 -1.55
N GLY A 58 10.27 -24.85 -0.68
CA GLY A 58 10.44 -24.39 0.69
C GLY A 58 10.66 -22.90 0.86
N ASP A 59 10.51 -22.07 -0.18
CA ASP A 59 10.52 -20.60 -0.04
C ASP A 59 9.41 -20.19 0.93
N GLN A 60 9.70 -19.20 1.77
CA GLN A 60 8.84 -18.83 2.90
C GLN A 60 8.90 -17.31 3.15
N ASN A 61 8.21 -16.86 4.20
CA ASN A 61 8.14 -15.47 4.60
C ASN A 61 7.39 -14.65 3.54
N PRO A 62 6.05 -14.79 3.45
CA PRO A 62 5.24 -14.10 2.45
C PRO A 62 5.19 -12.59 2.72
N TYR A 63 5.52 -11.79 1.71
CA TYR A 63 5.58 -10.33 1.82
C TYR A 63 4.56 -9.62 0.93
N ALA A 64 4.69 -9.73 -0.40
CA ALA A 64 3.74 -9.10 -1.29
C ALA A 64 2.46 -9.92 -1.41
N ILE A 65 1.35 -9.19 -1.51
CA ILE A 65 0.04 -9.77 -1.80
C ILE A 65 -0.75 -8.81 -2.69
N PHE A 66 -1.44 -9.34 -3.68
CA PHE A 66 -2.49 -8.59 -4.38
C PHE A 66 -3.61 -9.52 -4.85
N VAL A 67 -4.79 -8.93 -5.07
CA VAL A 67 -5.95 -9.62 -5.64
C VAL A 67 -6.02 -9.33 -7.13
N ALA A 68 -6.09 -10.38 -7.95
CA ALA A 68 -6.09 -10.27 -9.41
C ALA A 68 -7.29 -9.47 -9.92
N PRO A 69 -7.06 -8.36 -10.64
CA PRO A 69 -8.15 -7.49 -11.12
C PRO A 69 -8.87 -8.06 -12.34
N VAL A 70 -8.27 -9.00 -13.05
CA VAL A 70 -8.78 -9.60 -14.28
C VAL A 70 -8.40 -11.08 -14.37
N SER A 71 -9.12 -11.84 -15.18
CA SER A 71 -8.72 -13.18 -15.57
C SER A 71 -7.83 -13.14 -16.81
N ALA A 72 -6.63 -13.73 -16.71
CA ALA A 72 -5.68 -13.85 -17.81
C ALA A 72 -4.75 -15.06 -17.57
N GLY A 73 -4.47 -15.85 -18.62
CA GLY A 73 -3.63 -17.04 -18.52
C GLY A 73 -4.14 -18.03 -17.47
N THR A 74 -3.31 -18.38 -16.50
CA THR A 74 -3.66 -19.26 -15.38
C THR A 74 -4.36 -18.53 -14.22
N VAL A 75 -4.22 -17.20 -14.13
CA VAL A 75 -4.79 -16.38 -13.07
C VAL A 75 -6.25 -16.07 -13.36
N LYS A 76 -7.14 -16.21 -12.38
CA LYS A 76 -8.54 -15.80 -12.44
C LYS A 76 -8.76 -14.49 -11.69
N GLN A 77 -9.72 -13.70 -12.12
CA GLN A 77 -10.13 -12.52 -11.37
C GLN A 77 -10.57 -12.93 -9.95
N GLY A 78 -10.00 -12.27 -8.96
CA GLY A 78 -10.24 -12.57 -7.55
C GLY A 78 -9.25 -13.56 -6.94
N ASP A 79 -8.38 -14.20 -7.72
CA ASP A 79 -7.27 -14.97 -7.20
C ASP A 79 -6.30 -14.07 -6.41
N VAL A 80 -5.59 -14.66 -5.47
CA VAL A 80 -4.67 -13.93 -4.58
C VAL A 80 -3.25 -14.41 -4.83
N LEU A 81 -2.43 -13.54 -5.44
CA LEU A 81 -1.02 -13.81 -5.66
C LEU A 81 -0.19 -13.34 -4.48
N ILE A 82 0.77 -14.17 -4.07
CA ILE A 82 1.62 -13.96 -2.90
C ILE A 82 3.05 -14.31 -3.28
N ASP A 83 4.02 -13.46 -2.97
CA ASP A 83 5.43 -13.84 -3.10
C ASP A 83 6.05 -14.24 -1.75
N ASN A 84 7.14 -14.97 -1.81
CA ASN A 84 7.93 -15.38 -0.66
C ASN A 84 9.30 -14.68 -0.71
N PHE A 85 9.64 -13.96 0.35
CA PHE A 85 10.86 -13.14 0.43
C PHE A 85 12.10 -13.97 0.76
N ASN A 86 11.94 -15.06 1.52
CA ASN A 86 13.01 -15.90 2.00
C ASN A 86 13.05 -17.25 1.28
N ASN A 87 14.23 -17.85 1.18
CA ASN A 87 14.38 -19.23 0.71
C ASN A 87 14.06 -20.24 1.84
N ALA A 88 14.17 -21.56 1.52
CA ALA A 88 13.93 -22.64 2.47
C ALA A 88 14.83 -22.60 3.73
N SER A 89 15.95 -21.89 3.72
CA SER A 89 16.80 -21.68 4.88
C SER A 89 16.46 -20.41 5.67
N ASN A 90 15.34 -19.79 5.36
CA ASN A 90 14.85 -18.53 5.94
C ASN A 90 15.86 -17.36 5.79
N MET A 91 16.58 -17.32 4.66
CA MET A 91 17.47 -16.21 4.34
C MET A 91 16.71 -15.10 3.63
N GLN A 92 16.73 -13.90 4.19
CA GLN A 92 16.03 -12.72 3.66
C GLN A 92 16.60 -12.28 2.29
N GLY A 93 15.74 -11.79 1.40
CA GLY A 93 16.15 -11.35 0.07
C GLY A 93 16.67 -12.45 -0.85
N THR A 94 16.23 -13.69 -0.63
CA THR A 94 16.67 -14.86 -1.38
C THR A 94 15.51 -15.73 -1.90
N GLY A 95 14.27 -15.37 -1.58
CA GLY A 95 13.07 -16.02 -2.11
C GLY A 95 12.88 -15.74 -3.60
N SER A 96 12.23 -16.65 -4.28
CA SER A 96 12.14 -16.68 -5.74
C SER A 96 10.77 -17.08 -6.28
N THR A 97 9.83 -17.41 -5.39
CA THR A 97 8.54 -17.97 -5.78
C THR A 97 7.37 -17.03 -5.56
N ILE A 98 6.42 -17.10 -6.48
CA ILE A 98 5.09 -16.50 -6.37
C ILE A 98 4.09 -17.64 -6.40
N VAL A 99 3.18 -17.68 -5.44
CA VAL A 99 2.09 -18.64 -5.38
C VAL A 99 0.76 -17.94 -5.65
N ASP A 100 -0.23 -18.69 -6.13
CA ASP A 100 -1.57 -18.23 -6.50
C ASP A 100 -2.61 -19.02 -5.69
N TYR A 101 -3.31 -18.33 -4.80
CA TYR A 101 -4.42 -18.89 -4.05
C TYR A 101 -5.73 -18.63 -4.79
N HIS A 102 -6.47 -19.70 -5.04
CA HIS A 102 -7.76 -19.71 -5.72
C HIS A 102 -8.91 -19.76 -4.71
N PRO A 103 -9.59 -18.66 -4.38
CA PRO A 103 -10.66 -18.65 -3.38
C PRO A 103 -11.82 -19.61 -3.67
N ASP A 104 -12.14 -19.82 -4.95
CA ASP A 104 -13.22 -20.70 -5.39
C ASP A 104 -12.97 -22.17 -5.02
N THR A 105 -11.74 -22.64 -5.15
CA THR A 105 -11.34 -24.03 -4.89
C THR A 105 -10.64 -24.21 -3.54
N LYS A 106 -10.24 -23.10 -2.91
CA LYS A 106 -9.43 -23.07 -1.68
C LYS A 106 -8.09 -23.81 -1.83
N GLN A 107 -7.53 -23.75 -3.01
CA GLN A 107 -6.24 -24.39 -3.33
C GLN A 107 -5.20 -23.32 -3.65
N MET A 108 -3.94 -23.66 -3.46
CA MET A 108 -2.80 -22.88 -3.87
C MET A 108 -2.05 -23.62 -4.98
N THR A 109 -1.61 -22.86 -5.98
CA THR A 109 -0.74 -23.36 -7.04
C THR A 109 0.53 -22.50 -7.10
N LEU A 110 1.61 -23.06 -7.63
CA LEU A 110 2.82 -22.30 -7.94
C LEU A 110 2.56 -21.49 -9.21
N PHE A 111 2.59 -20.15 -9.10
CA PHE A 111 2.44 -19.27 -10.26
C PHE A 111 3.77 -19.09 -11.00
N ALA A 112 4.86 -18.78 -10.27
CA ALA A 112 6.17 -18.55 -10.88
C ALA A 112 7.31 -18.98 -9.95
N THR A 113 8.41 -19.43 -10.56
CA THR A 113 9.73 -19.50 -9.93
C THR A 113 10.69 -18.69 -10.77
N ILE A 114 11.35 -17.71 -10.16
CA ILE A 114 12.22 -16.75 -10.84
C ILE A 114 13.67 -17.13 -10.55
N PRO A 115 14.51 -17.36 -11.60
CA PRO A 115 15.93 -17.65 -11.41
C PRO A 115 16.64 -16.54 -10.63
N ARG A 116 17.43 -16.91 -9.63
CA ARG A 116 18.16 -15.95 -8.80
C ARG A 116 19.24 -15.16 -9.54
N ASP A 117 19.76 -15.72 -10.63
CA ASP A 117 20.81 -15.17 -11.46
C ASP A 117 20.30 -14.42 -12.69
N LEU A 118 19.09 -13.86 -12.61
CA LEU A 118 18.50 -13.07 -13.71
C LEU A 118 19.42 -11.88 -14.04
N LYS A 119 20.09 -11.95 -15.19
CA LYS A 119 21.17 -11.03 -15.57
C LYS A 119 20.73 -9.57 -15.69
N GLU A 120 19.48 -9.37 -16.08
CA GLU A 120 18.89 -8.03 -16.24
C GLU A 120 18.51 -7.38 -14.90
N CYS A 121 18.65 -8.12 -13.78
CA CYS A 121 18.36 -7.63 -12.44
C CYS A 121 19.65 -7.44 -11.64
N PRO A 122 20.12 -6.20 -11.41
CA PRO A 122 21.37 -5.95 -10.70
C PRO A 122 21.38 -6.51 -9.28
N GLY A 123 22.32 -7.41 -8.99
CA GLY A 123 22.44 -8.10 -7.71
C GLY A 123 21.62 -9.39 -7.61
N GLY A 124 20.86 -9.74 -8.66
CA GLY A 124 20.07 -10.97 -8.70
C GLY A 124 18.62 -10.79 -8.25
N VAL A 125 17.99 -11.88 -7.84
CA VAL A 125 16.57 -11.92 -7.45
C VAL A 125 16.41 -12.30 -5.99
N GLY A 126 15.61 -11.51 -5.29
CA GLY A 126 14.98 -11.76 -4.02
C GLY A 126 13.67 -10.99 -4.03
N LEU A 127 12.54 -11.68 -3.95
CA LEU A 127 11.23 -11.03 -4.10
C LEU A 127 10.94 -10.11 -2.90
N SER A 128 10.11 -9.09 -3.10
CA SER A 128 9.87 -8.05 -2.10
C SER A 128 8.37 -7.79 -1.93
N THR A 129 8.00 -6.82 -1.10
CA THR A 129 6.59 -6.44 -0.91
C THR A 129 5.96 -5.72 -2.11
N ALA A 130 6.74 -5.46 -3.16
CA ALA A 130 6.31 -4.71 -4.33
C ALA A 130 5.76 -5.65 -5.42
N MET A 131 4.45 -5.80 -5.51
CA MET A 131 3.82 -6.61 -6.56
C MET A 131 2.48 -6.02 -7.01
N THR A 132 2.16 -6.16 -8.30
CA THR A 132 0.86 -5.80 -8.88
C THR A 132 0.59 -6.56 -10.17
N MET A 133 -0.68 -6.57 -10.63
CA MET A 133 -1.09 -7.07 -11.94
C MET A 133 -1.82 -5.99 -12.72
N LEU A 134 -1.43 -5.82 -13.97
CA LEU A 134 -2.10 -4.91 -14.90
C LEU A 134 -3.35 -5.54 -15.50
N LYS A 135 -4.30 -4.72 -15.93
CA LYS A 135 -5.52 -5.16 -16.66
C LYS A 135 -5.22 -5.94 -17.93
N SER A 136 -4.04 -5.76 -18.48
CA SER A 136 -3.53 -6.52 -19.62
C SER A 136 -3.04 -7.94 -19.29
N GLY A 137 -3.04 -8.31 -18.00
CA GLY A 137 -2.59 -9.62 -17.51
C GLY A 137 -1.10 -9.71 -17.15
N TRP A 138 -0.31 -8.65 -17.35
CA TRP A 138 1.08 -8.63 -16.94
C TRP A 138 1.21 -8.47 -15.43
N VAL A 139 2.02 -9.31 -14.79
CA VAL A 139 2.38 -9.20 -13.38
C VAL A 139 3.73 -8.52 -13.26
N ILE A 140 3.85 -7.56 -12.36
CA ILE A 140 5.10 -6.83 -12.07
C ILE A 140 5.44 -7.07 -10.61
N VAL A 141 6.63 -7.61 -10.34
CA VAL A 141 7.12 -7.85 -8.98
C VAL A 141 8.49 -7.20 -8.78
N GLY A 142 8.69 -6.61 -7.61
CA GLY A 142 9.96 -6.03 -7.19
C GLY A 142 10.96 -7.10 -6.75
N SER A 143 12.24 -6.80 -6.92
CA SER A 143 13.34 -7.62 -6.41
C SER A 143 14.23 -6.78 -5.50
N THR A 144 14.46 -7.28 -4.29
CA THR A 144 15.36 -6.73 -3.28
C THR A 144 16.32 -7.85 -2.86
N PRO A 145 17.35 -8.12 -3.69
CA PRO A 145 18.17 -9.32 -3.56
C PRO A 145 19.25 -9.20 -2.49
N SER A 146 19.57 -10.33 -1.85
CA SER A 146 20.74 -10.52 -1.01
C SER A 146 21.44 -11.85 -1.29
N ASN A 147 22.73 -11.93 -1.05
CA ASN A 147 23.50 -13.18 -1.19
C ASN A 147 23.64 -13.93 0.14
N ASP A 148 23.58 -13.24 1.27
CA ASP A 148 23.80 -13.81 2.61
C ASP A 148 22.63 -13.58 3.59
N GLY A 149 21.51 -13.05 3.10
CA GLY A 149 20.34 -12.73 3.92
C GLY A 149 20.45 -11.40 4.67
N THR A 150 21.48 -10.60 4.39
CA THR A 150 21.69 -9.29 5.03
C THR A 150 21.83 -8.18 3.98
N THR A 151 21.64 -6.94 4.42
CA THR A 151 21.88 -5.77 3.57
C THR A 151 23.36 -5.51 3.25
N ASN A 152 24.31 -6.22 3.87
CA ASN A 152 25.73 -6.15 3.51
C ASN A 152 25.98 -6.59 2.07
N THR A 153 25.22 -7.54 1.58
CA THR A 153 25.36 -8.12 0.24
C THR A 153 24.17 -7.85 -0.67
N LYS A 154 23.32 -6.87 -0.31
CA LYS A 154 22.17 -6.51 -1.13
C LYS A 154 22.59 -5.96 -2.50
N GLY A 155 21.79 -6.28 -3.52
CA GLY A 155 21.87 -5.62 -4.82
C GLY A 155 20.91 -4.45 -4.92
N ALA A 156 20.92 -3.74 -6.04
CA ALA A 156 19.94 -2.69 -6.29
C ALA A 156 18.55 -3.25 -6.64
N GLY A 157 18.50 -4.48 -7.12
CA GLY A 157 17.25 -5.10 -7.54
C GLY A 157 16.71 -4.53 -8.86
N CYS A 158 15.46 -4.86 -9.13
CA CYS A 158 14.77 -4.50 -10.38
C CYS A 158 13.25 -4.69 -10.21
N LEU A 159 12.49 -4.39 -11.25
CA LEU A 159 11.11 -4.84 -11.43
C LEU A 159 11.08 -5.95 -12.47
N ILE A 160 10.52 -7.10 -12.14
CA ILE A 160 10.42 -8.27 -13.02
C ILE A 160 9.00 -8.31 -13.59
N VAL A 161 8.89 -8.40 -14.90
CA VAL A 161 7.63 -8.48 -15.64
C VAL A 161 7.39 -9.92 -16.04
N LEU A 162 6.28 -10.48 -15.59
CA LEU A 162 5.82 -11.84 -15.89
C LEU A 162 4.56 -11.79 -16.76
N ASP A 163 4.39 -12.75 -17.64
CA ASP A 163 3.09 -12.95 -18.28
C ASP A 163 2.09 -13.60 -17.31
N SER A 164 0.85 -13.71 -17.72
CA SER A 164 -0.24 -14.28 -16.93
C SER A 164 -0.16 -15.80 -16.71
N ASN A 165 0.89 -16.45 -17.19
CA ASN A 165 1.24 -17.85 -16.92
C ASN A 165 2.51 -17.98 -16.07
N GLY A 166 2.97 -16.87 -15.48
CA GLY A 166 4.16 -16.84 -14.62
C GLY A 166 5.50 -16.87 -15.36
N LYS A 167 5.50 -16.73 -16.68
CA LYS A 167 6.74 -16.74 -17.46
C LYS A 167 7.37 -15.35 -17.48
N ILE A 168 8.66 -15.26 -17.19
CA ILE A 168 9.43 -14.02 -17.25
C ILE A 168 9.44 -13.49 -18.68
N ALA A 169 9.00 -12.27 -18.88
CA ALA A 169 9.06 -11.55 -20.13
C ALA A 169 10.30 -10.64 -20.20
N LYS A 170 10.59 -9.93 -19.11
CA LYS A 170 11.77 -9.08 -18.96
C LYS A 170 11.96 -8.61 -17.53
N ALA A 171 13.10 -7.99 -17.23
CA ALA A 171 13.30 -7.14 -16.06
C ALA A 171 13.46 -5.66 -16.46
N ILE A 172 13.09 -4.76 -15.55
CA ILE A 172 13.27 -3.32 -15.68
C ILE A 172 14.20 -2.88 -14.56
N SER A 173 15.38 -2.41 -14.93
CA SER A 173 16.34 -1.80 -14.03
C SER A 173 16.68 -0.39 -14.49
N SER A 174 16.88 0.52 -13.56
CA SER A 174 17.31 1.88 -13.83
C SER A 174 18.07 2.46 -12.62
N PRO A 175 18.80 3.57 -12.78
CA PRO A 175 19.42 4.27 -11.64
C PRO A 175 18.41 4.78 -10.60
N ASN A 176 17.13 4.83 -10.93
CA ASN A 176 16.06 5.28 -10.02
C ASN A 176 15.40 4.12 -9.24
N ILE A 177 15.82 2.88 -9.49
CA ILE A 177 15.33 1.69 -8.77
C ILE A 177 16.45 1.20 -7.84
N ASN A 178 16.13 1.12 -6.54
CA ASN A 178 17.03 0.52 -5.56
C ASN A 178 16.21 -0.03 -4.40
N ASP A 179 16.16 -1.34 -4.31
CA ASP A 179 15.31 -2.10 -3.39
C ASP A 179 13.85 -1.59 -3.43
N PRO A 180 13.10 -1.90 -4.48
CA PRO A 180 11.67 -1.63 -4.55
C PRO A 180 10.98 -2.36 -3.41
N TRP A 181 10.42 -1.59 -2.43
CA TRP A 181 10.08 -2.09 -1.12
C TRP A 181 8.66 -1.76 -0.72
N GLY A 182 7.69 -2.24 -0.95
CA GLY A 182 6.34 -1.91 -0.52
C GLY A 182 5.30 -2.07 -1.63
N ASN A 183 4.06 -2.25 -1.25
CA ASN A 183 3.01 -2.43 -2.23
C ASN A 183 2.97 -1.26 -3.22
N MET A 184 2.91 -1.61 -4.50
CA MET A 184 2.83 -0.65 -5.58
C MET A 184 1.43 -0.03 -5.63
N ALA A 185 1.35 1.26 -5.98
CA ALA A 185 0.10 1.87 -6.43
C ALA A 185 0.10 1.97 -7.96
N VAL A 186 -1.05 1.75 -8.58
CA VAL A 186 -1.16 1.72 -10.04
C VAL A 186 -2.41 2.42 -10.53
N ILE A 187 -2.28 3.20 -11.61
CA ILE A 187 -3.38 3.70 -12.42
C ILE A 187 -3.27 3.01 -13.77
N ASP A 188 -4.22 2.14 -14.08
CA ASP A 188 -4.18 1.31 -15.28
C ASP A 188 -5.35 1.65 -16.21
N ASN A 189 -5.02 2.15 -17.41
CA ASN A 189 -5.96 2.55 -18.45
C ASN A 189 -6.03 1.52 -19.60
N GLY A 190 -5.40 0.34 -19.44
CA GLY A 190 -5.40 -0.75 -20.40
C GLY A 190 -4.18 -0.73 -21.34
N ASP A 191 -4.04 0.30 -22.18
CA ASP A 191 -2.90 0.49 -23.09
C ASP A 191 -1.74 1.28 -22.47
N ARG A 192 -1.96 1.85 -21.32
CA ARG A 192 -1.00 2.61 -20.50
C ARG A 192 -1.24 2.39 -19.03
N ALA A 193 -0.17 2.45 -18.24
CA ALA A 193 -0.28 2.49 -16.80
C ALA A 193 0.72 3.50 -16.21
N THR A 194 0.32 4.09 -15.09
CA THR A 194 1.21 4.84 -14.21
C THR A 194 1.46 4.00 -12.97
N LEU A 195 2.70 3.62 -12.74
CA LEU A 195 3.13 2.81 -11.61
C LEU A 195 3.89 3.68 -10.61
N PHE A 196 3.56 3.55 -9.33
CA PHE A 196 4.28 4.17 -8.22
C PHE A 196 5.01 3.11 -7.41
N VAL A 197 6.30 3.33 -7.18
CA VAL A 197 7.19 2.38 -6.51
C VAL A 197 7.97 3.10 -5.43
N SER A 198 7.93 2.61 -4.19
CA SER A 198 8.82 3.06 -3.12
C SER A 198 10.16 2.34 -3.24
N ASN A 199 11.26 3.07 -3.06
CA ASN A 199 12.62 2.55 -3.11
C ASN A 199 13.31 2.85 -1.77
N ALA A 200 13.61 1.84 -1.01
CA ALA A 200 14.15 1.98 0.33
C ALA A 200 15.68 1.73 0.43
N GLY A 201 16.32 1.30 -0.66
CA GLY A 201 17.70 0.85 -0.64
C GLY A 201 18.78 1.92 -0.80
N PHE A 202 18.43 3.13 -1.25
CA PHE A 202 19.42 4.17 -1.51
C PHE A 202 20.21 4.58 -0.25
N GLY A 203 21.52 4.44 -0.33
CA GLY A 203 22.43 4.75 0.78
C GLY A 203 22.48 3.70 1.88
N VAL A 204 21.54 2.75 1.94
CA VAL A 204 21.50 1.73 2.97
C VAL A 204 22.67 0.76 2.75
N GLY A 205 23.48 0.62 3.80
CA GLY A 205 24.62 -0.30 3.87
C GLY A 205 24.30 -1.49 4.79
N GLY A 206 25.33 -1.97 5.49
CA GLY A 206 25.21 -3.11 6.39
C GLY A 206 24.47 -2.83 7.69
N THR A 207 24.36 -3.89 8.49
CA THR A 207 23.68 -3.89 9.80
C THR A 207 24.59 -3.49 10.97
N ASP A 208 25.73 -2.85 10.71
CA ASP A 208 26.61 -2.35 11.77
C ASP A 208 25.88 -1.29 12.59
N LEU A 209 25.98 -1.43 13.92
CA LEU A 209 25.24 -0.55 14.83
C LEU A 209 25.94 0.81 14.97
N GLY A 210 25.13 1.86 14.87
CA GLY A 210 25.52 3.21 15.25
C GLY A 210 25.61 3.40 16.78
N PRO A 211 25.93 4.63 17.23
CA PRO A 211 26.03 4.96 18.65
C PRO A 211 24.74 4.77 19.46
N ASP A 212 23.60 4.77 18.80
CA ASP A 212 22.24 4.55 19.36
C ASP A 212 21.86 3.06 19.47
N GLY A 213 22.75 2.15 19.05
CA GLY A 213 22.51 0.71 19.08
C GLY A 213 21.69 0.20 17.89
N GLU A 214 21.43 1.05 16.88
CA GLU A 214 20.69 0.72 15.67
C GLU A 214 21.53 1.01 14.43
N PRO A 215 21.26 0.35 13.28
CA PRO A 215 21.90 0.73 12.03
C PRO A 215 21.57 2.17 11.64
N PRO A 216 22.51 2.91 11.00
CA PRO A 216 22.33 4.32 10.69
C PRO A 216 21.18 4.54 9.70
N VAL A 217 20.42 5.64 9.89
CA VAL A 217 19.35 6.05 8.98
C VAL A 217 19.93 6.92 7.87
N PHE A 218 19.65 6.53 6.62
CA PHE A 218 19.98 7.28 5.40
C PHE A 218 18.73 7.96 4.86
N LYS A 219 18.78 9.27 4.62
CA LYS A 219 17.65 10.06 4.08
C LYS A 219 17.72 10.17 2.56
N GLN A 220 17.77 9.01 1.89
CA GLN A 220 17.92 8.92 0.43
C GLN A 220 16.82 8.09 -0.24
N ALA A 221 15.93 7.47 0.52
CA ALA A 221 14.83 6.69 -0.02
C ALA A 221 13.84 7.56 -0.79
N THR A 222 13.21 6.98 -1.82
CA THR A 222 12.43 7.71 -2.82
C THR A 222 11.09 7.06 -3.12
N VAL A 223 10.20 7.81 -3.76
CA VAL A 223 9.04 7.29 -4.50
C VAL A 223 9.23 7.65 -5.97
N LEU A 224 9.20 6.62 -6.82
CA LEU A 224 9.34 6.69 -8.26
C LEU A 224 7.97 6.56 -8.92
N ARG A 225 7.65 7.48 -9.85
CA ARG A 225 6.57 7.30 -10.82
C ARG A 225 7.16 6.78 -12.11
N MET A 226 6.56 5.73 -12.67
CA MET A 226 6.91 5.15 -13.96
C MET A 226 5.68 5.20 -14.88
N GLU A 227 5.82 5.82 -16.04
CA GLU A 227 4.81 5.74 -17.08
C GLU A 227 5.12 4.54 -17.98
N LEU A 228 4.14 3.68 -18.15
CA LEU A 228 4.25 2.47 -18.97
C LEU A 228 3.36 2.59 -20.20
N ASP A 229 3.92 2.30 -21.38
CA ASP A 229 3.14 1.95 -22.57
C ASP A 229 2.96 0.43 -22.60
N ILE A 230 1.73 -0.04 -22.85
CA ILE A 230 1.35 -1.45 -22.85
C ILE A 230 0.87 -1.84 -24.26
N PRO A 231 1.78 -2.16 -25.17
CA PRO A 231 1.43 -2.58 -26.53
C PRO A 231 0.64 -3.90 -26.47
N ASN A 232 -0.39 -4.04 -27.30
CA ASN A 232 -1.22 -5.23 -27.32
C ASN A 232 -0.39 -6.51 -27.49
N GLY A 233 -0.48 -7.43 -26.53
CA GLY A 233 0.22 -8.72 -26.54
C GLY A 233 1.73 -8.64 -26.32
N GLN A 234 2.28 -7.46 -26.03
CA GLN A 234 3.69 -7.28 -25.73
C GLN A 234 3.90 -6.83 -24.27
N PRO A 235 5.05 -7.14 -23.67
CA PRO A 235 5.37 -6.69 -22.33
C PRO A 235 5.36 -5.16 -22.21
N PRO A 236 4.92 -4.60 -21.05
CA PRO A 236 4.94 -3.16 -20.81
C PRO A 236 6.34 -2.58 -21.02
N THR A 237 6.42 -1.39 -21.56
CA THR A 237 7.68 -0.66 -21.77
C THR A 237 7.66 0.64 -21.01
N VAL A 238 8.78 0.97 -20.37
CA VAL A 238 8.93 2.23 -19.64
C VAL A 238 9.04 3.38 -20.63
N LYS A 239 8.12 4.32 -20.56
CA LYS A 239 8.11 5.54 -21.36
C LYS A 239 8.87 6.67 -20.68
N SER A 240 8.67 6.83 -19.38
CA SER A 240 9.36 7.82 -18.56
C SER A 240 9.41 7.41 -17.10
N GLU A 241 10.38 7.96 -16.38
CA GLU A 241 10.56 7.81 -14.95
C GLU A 241 10.72 9.19 -14.31
N THR A 242 10.09 9.40 -13.15
CA THR A 242 10.21 10.62 -12.37
C THR A 242 10.26 10.30 -10.88
N VAL A 243 11.31 10.73 -10.19
CA VAL A 243 11.35 10.68 -8.72
C VAL A 243 10.46 11.80 -8.19
N ILE A 244 9.26 11.44 -7.74
CA ILE A 244 8.23 12.40 -7.30
C ILE A 244 8.31 12.74 -5.81
N ALA A 245 9.02 11.92 -5.04
CA ALA A 245 9.31 12.17 -3.62
C ALA A 245 10.67 11.59 -3.24
N SER A 246 11.37 12.21 -2.30
CA SER A 246 12.72 11.81 -1.88
C SER A 246 13.06 12.35 -0.49
N GLY A 247 14.09 11.79 0.13
CA GLY A 247 14.54 12.22 1.45
C GLY A 247 13.87 11.45 2.60
N PHE A 248 13.13 10.38 2.31
CA PHE A 248 12.64 9.46 3.33
C PHE A 248 13.81 8.76 4.02
N GLY A 249 13.64 8.51 5.32
CA GLY A 249 14.58 7.68 6.08
C GLY A 249 14.47 6.22 5.67
N ALA A 250 15.63 5.57 5.54
CA ALA A 250 15.73 4.11 5.42
C ALA A 250 16.96 3.61 6.14
N ARG A 251 16.93 2.38 6.64
CA ARG A 251 18.07 1.72 7.29
C ARG A 251 18.00 0.21 7.12
N ALA A 252 19.13 -0.45 7.28
CA ALA A 252 19.18 -1.89 7.48
C ALA A 252 18.45 -2.28 8.77
N ASP A 253 17.83 -3.45 8.77
CA ASP A 253 17.20 -4.02 9.96
C ASP A 253 17.51 -5.53 10.03
N ARG A 254 17.88 -6.01 11.21
CA ARG A 254 18.27 -7.43 11.38
C ARG A 254 17.08 -8.37 11.39
N GLY A 255 15.92 -7.89 11.81
CA GLY A 255 14.68 -8.68 11.87
C GLY A 255 13.94 -8.73 10.54
N VAL A 256 13.85 -7.60 9.85
CA VAL A 256 13.02 -7.43 8.65
C VAL A 256 13.80 -6.98 7.41
N PHE A 257 15.12 -7.19 7.39
CA PHE A 257 16.06 -6.83 6.33
C PHE A 257 16.24 -5.33 6.17
N LEU A 258 15.20 -4.59 5.85
CA LEU A 258 15.22 -3.18 5.47
C LEU A 258 13.98 -2.47 6.02
N VAL A 259 14.16 -1.26 6.54
CA VAL A 259 13.05 -0.38 6.93
C VAL A 259 13.15 0.94 6.18
N GLY A 260 12.08 1.37 5.56
CA GLY A 260 12.01 2.61 4.78
C GLY A 260 10.58 2.96 4.39
N PRO A 261 10.36 3.85 3.40
CA PRO A 261 9.03 4.07 2.84
C PRO A 261 8.54 2.77 2.22
N THR A 262 7.32 2.35 2.56
CA THR A 262 6.81 1.02 2.20
C THR A 262 5.49 1.14 1.44
N GLY A 263 4.37 1.26 2.12
CA GLY A 263 3.04 1.24 1.52
C GLY A 263 2.72 2.48 0.69
N LEU A 264 2.10 2.26 -0.46
CA LEU A 264 1.61 3.30 -1.35
C LEU A 264 0.12 3.09 -1.62
N ALA A 265 -0.70 4.13 -1.47
CA ALA A 265 -2.11 4.11 -1.81
C ALA A 265 -2.53 5.43 -2.46
N LEU A 266 -3.41 5.36 -3.46
CA LEU A 266 -3.94 6.54 -4.14
C LEU A 266 -5.28 6.96 -3.54
N SER A 267 -5.57 8.26 -3.52
CA SER A 267 -6.93 8.75 -3.34
C SER A 267 -7.80 8.34 -4.53
N ALA A 268 -9.11 8.27 -4.32
CA ALA A 268 -10.07 7.84 -5.36
C ALA A 268 -10.02 8.70 -6.63
N ASP A 269 -9.63 9.97 -6.53
CA ASP A 269 -9.46 10.90 -7.66
C ASP A 269 -8.03 10.94 -8.22
N ASN A 270 -7.12 10.11 -7.71
CA ASN A 270 -5.70 10.03 -8.06
C ASN A 270 -4.91 11.33 -7.87
N LYS A 271 -5.41 12.28 -7.10
CA LYS A 271 -4.71 13.55 -6.84
C LYS A 271 -3.75 13.49 -5.67
N LEU A 272 -3.89 12.49 -4.81
CA LEU A 272 -3.05 12.27 -3.65
C LEU A 272 -2.48 10.85 -3.70
N LEU A 273 -1.18 10.76 -3.41
CA LEU A 273 -0.52 9.50 -3.13
C LEU A 273 -0.11 9.50 -1.65
N TYR A 274 -0.64 8.55 -0.90
CA TYR A 274 -0.27 8.32 0.47
C TYR A 274 0.96 7.41 0.52
N VAL A 275 1.88 7.72 1.44
CA VAL A 275 3.15 6.99 1.62
C VAL A 275 3.32 6.66 3.09
N SER A 276 3.48 5.38 3.44
CA SER A 276 3.88 5.00 4.79
C SER A 276 5.38 5.23 4.97
N ASP A 277 5.74 6.11 5.89
CA ASP A 277 7.12 6.42 6.30
C ASP A 277 7.42 5.67 7.60
N ALA A 278 7.94 4.45 7.46
CA ALA A 278 8.15 3.55 8.59
C ALA A 278 9.18 4.10 9.60
N ILE A 279 10.25 4.74 9.14
CA ILE A 279 11.26 5.38 10.01
C ILE A 279 10.68 6.62 10.70
N GLY A 280 9.88 7.41 9.98
CA GLY A 280 9.23 8.59 10.52
C GLY A 280 7.98 8.29 11.38
N ASN A 281 7.56 7.02 11.45
CA ASN A 281 6.34 6.55 12.13
C ASN A 281 5.10 7.36 11.75
N ARG A 282 4.86 7.57 10.44
CA ARG A 282 3.84 8.47 9.93
C ARG A 282 3.35 8.08 8.55
N ILE A 283 2.22 8.67 8.15
CA ILE A 283 1.73 8.67 6.77
C ILE A 283 1.94 10.06 6.18
N ASN A 284 2.57 10.10 5.02
CA ASN A 284 2.79 11.33 4.24
C ASN A 284 1.89 11.35 3.00
N VAL A 285 1.70 12.54 2.44
CA VAL A 285 0.89 12.80 1.24
C VAL A 285 1.75 13.51 0.20
N ILE A 286 1.77 12.96 -1.00
CA ILE A 286 2.34 13.57 -2.20
C ILE A 286 1.17 14.06 -3.04
N GLU A 287 1.10 15.38 -3.23
CA GLU A 287 0.05 16.01 -4.03
C GLU A 287 0.41 15.94 -5.52
N ASP A 288 -0.60 15.84 -6.38
CA ASP A 288 -0.50 15.76 -7.84
C ASP A 288 0.51 14.70 -8.34
N PRO A 289 0.46 13.45 -7.82
CA PRO A 289 1.49 12.44 -8.09
C PRO A 289 1.60 12.07 -9.57
N THR A 290 0.53 12.23 -10.34
CA THR A 290 0.46 11.87 -11.76
C THR A 290 1.08 12.93 -12.69
N THR A 291 1.16 14.17 -12.26
CA THR A 291 1.62 15.31 -13.09
C THR A 291 2.88 15.98 -12.59
N ARG A 292 3.26 15.70 -11.35
CA ARG A 292 4.47 16.26 -10.73
C ARG A 292 5.72 15.88 -11.50
N ASP A 293 6.57 16.82 -11.82
CA ASP A 293 7.84 16.63 -12.53
C ASP A 293 9.08 16.81 -11.64
N THR A 294 8.87 17.21 -10.37
CA THR A 294 9.92 17.40 -9.37
C THR A 294 9.56 16.74 -8.05
N SER A 295 10.57 16.39 -7.25
CA SER A 295 10.36 15.80 -5.94
C SER A 295 9.62 16.76 -4.98
N ALA A 296 8.64 16.20 -4.24
CA ALA A 296 7.95 16.89 -3.14
C ALA A 296 8.74 16.83 -1.81
N GLY A 297 10.01 16.39 -1.84
CA GLY A 297 10.66 15.94 -0.61
C GLY A 297 9.92 14.72 -0.05
N VAL A 298 9.70 14.65 1.25
CA VAL A 298 8.89 13.60 1.88
C VAL A 298 7.37 13.87 1.81
N GLY A 299 6.97 14.98 1.18
CA GLY A 299 5.57 15.41 1.13
C GLY A 299 5.06 16.03 2.44
N ARG A 300 3.74 16.24 2.50
CA ARG A 300 3.05 16.76 3.68
C ARG A 300 2.68 15.60 4.62
N GLN A 301 2.93 15.76 5.92
CA GLN A 301 2.47 14.79 6.91
C GLN A 301 0.94 14.78 6.96
N LEU A 302 0.33 13.60 6.85
CA LEU A 302 -1.09 13.38 7.09
C LEU A 302 -1.34 13.16 8.59
N THR A 303 -0.71 12.14 9.15
CA THR A 303 -0.79 11.79 10.57
C THR A 303 0.50 11.08 10.99
N ALA A 304 0.83 11.09 12.27
CA ALA A 304 2.03 10.46 12.83
C ALA A 304 1.75 9.90 14.21
N ASP A 305 2.59 8.97 14.65
CA ASP A 305 2.56 8.36 15.97
C ASP A 305 1.18 7.79 16.35
N GLY A 306 0.75 7.90 17.62
CA GLY A 306 -0.56 7.44 18.07
C GLY A 306 -0.74 5.93 17.94
N LEU A 307 -1.63 5.50 17.04
CA LEU A 307 -1.88 4.08 16.75
C LEU A 307 -0.86 3.48 15.77
N LEU A 308 -0.06 4.31 15.09
CA LEU A 308 0.99 3.85 14.17
C LEU A 308 2.21 3.36 14.93
N HIS A 309 2.71 2.19 14.54
CA HIS A 309 3.91 1.57 15.09
C HIS A 309 4.73 0.95 13.95
N ARG A 310 5.56 1.77 13.30
CA ARG A 310 6.32 1.42 12.10
C ARG A 310 5.37 0.97 10.96
N PRO A 311 4.60 1.91 10.36
CA PRO A 311 3.62 1.57 9.32
C PRO A 311 4.29 1.01 8.07
N LEU A 312 3.75 -0.09 7.53
CA LEU A 312 4.24 -0.79 6.35
C LEU A 312 3.26 -0.71 5.17
N ALA A 313 2.71 -1.85 4.75
CA ALA A 313 1.79 -1.90 3.61
C ALA A 313 0.50 -1.12 3.88
N MET A 314 -0.08 -0.58 2.81
CA MET A 314 -1.24 0.29 2.90
C MET A 314 -2.17 0.10 1.71
N ILE A 315 -3.48 0.05 1.98
CA ILE A 315 -4.53 -0.01 0.96
C ILE A 315 -5.64 1.01 1.25
N THR A 316 -6.40 1.34 0.21
CA THR A 316 -7.60 2.18 0.35
C THR A 316 -8.84 1.29 0.47
N THR A 317 -9.73 1.59 1.42
CA THR A 317 -11.04 0.92 1.57
C THR A 317 -12.08 1.53 0.62
N PRO A 318 -13.23 0.87 0.40
CA PRO A 318 -14.35 1.44 -0.36
C PRO A 318 -14.88 2.77 0.20
N GLN A 319 -14.74 3.00 1.50
CA GLN A 319 -15.11 4.26 2.17
C GLN A 319 -14.08 5.38 1.94
N GLY A 320 -12.94 5.07 1.30
CA GLY A 320 -11.84 6.01 1.08
C GLY A 320 -10.90 6.14 2.29
N HIS A 321 -11.05 5.31 3.32
CA HIS A 321 -10.09 5.23 4.41
C HIS A 321 -8.84 4.45 3.99
N LEU A 322 -7.76 4.61 4.75
CA LEU A 322 -6.55 3.83 4.61
C LEU A 322 -6.52 2.72 5.66
N LEU A 323 -6.19 1.51 5.25
CA LEU A 323 -5.75 0.44 6.16
C LEU A 323 -4.25 0.30 6.06
N VAL A 324 -3.57 0.33 7.20
CA VAL A 324 -2.10 0.34 7.29
C VAL A 324 -1.65 -0.74 8.26
N THR A 325 -0.77 -1.63 7.83
CA THR A 325 -0.17 -2.63 8.72
C THR A 325 0.95 -2.01 9.57
N ASN A 326 1.03 -2.41 10.83
CA ASN A 326 2.09 -2.02 11.75
C ASN A 326 3.10 -3.16 11.92
N ALA A 327 4.38 -2.88 11.70
CA ALA A 327 5.45 -3.88 11.87
C ALA A 327 5.73 -4.25 13.34
N LEU A 328 5.45 -3.37 14.30
CA LEU A 328 5.93 -3.55 15.67
C LEU A 328 4.90 -4.09 16.66
N ASN A 329 3.67 -4.36 16.23
CA ASN A 329 2.65 -4.80 17.17
C ASN A 329 1.49 -5.63 16.56
N GLY A 330 1.64 -6.21 15.39
CA GLY A 330 0.62 -7.06 14.76
C GLY A 330 -0.73 -6.39 14.52
N GLN A 331 -0.80 -5.06 14.46
CA GLN A 331 -2.05 -4.32 14.26
C GLN A 331 -2.20 -3.81 12.83
N VAL A 332 -3.46 -3.71 12.39
CA VAL A 332 -3.86 -2.85 11.28
C VAL A 332 -4.51 -1.60 11.86
N VAL A 333 -4.15 -0.43 11.32
CA VAL A 333 -4.70 0.88 11.68
C VAL A 333 -5.59 1.38 10.57
N GLU A 334 -6.79 1.84 10.89
CA GLU A 334 -7.67 2.53 9.97
C GLU A 334 -7.56 4.04 10.15
N ILE A 335 -7.36 4.75 9.05
CA ILE A 335 -7.15 6.20 9.02
C ILE A 335 -8.17 6.84 8.08
N ASP A 336 -8.88 7.87 8.54
CA ASP A 336 -9.62 8.79 7.67
C ASP A 336 -8.64 9.84 7.12
N PRO A 337 -8.29 9.79 5.81
CA PRO A 337 -7.33 10.72 5.25
C PRO A 337 -7.91 12.13 5.03
N VAL A 338 -9.24 12.29 4.99
CA VAL A 338 -9.89 13.59 4.85
C VAL A 338 -9.85 14.36 6.18
N ALA A 339 -10.18 13.67 7.28
CA ALA A 339 -10.09 14.23 8.60
C ALA A 339 -8.65 14.22 9.17
N ALA A 340 -7.69 13.57 8.50
CA ALA A 340 -6.34 13.30 8.98
C ALA A 340 -6.33 12.61 10.36
N LYS A 341 -7.25 11.67 10.58
CA LYS A 341 -7.50 11.06 11.88
C LYS A 341 -7.30 9.56 11.84
N GLN A 342 -6.53 9.02 12.79
CA GLN A 342 -6.49 7.60 13.08
C GLN A 342 -7.78 7.23 13.82
N LEU A 343 -8.54 6.28 13.25
CA LEU A 343 -9.87 5.93 13.75
C LEU A 343 -9.80 4.75 14.72
N TYR A 344 -9.21 3.65 14.25
CA TYR A 344 -9.19 2.38 14.96
C TYR A 344 -7.85 1.69 14.74
N ALA A 345 -7.47 0.81 15.67
CA ALA A 345 -6.45 -0.20 15.50
C ALA A 345 -7.00 -1.55 15.94
N ARG A 346 -6.68 -2.61 15.21
CA ARG A 346 -7.08 -3.97 15.54
C ARG A 346 -5.90 -4.91 15.41
N TRP A 347 -5.69 -5.75 16.43
CA TRP A 347 -4.77 -6.88 16.30
C TRP A 347 -5.30 -7.86 15.29
N ILE A 348 -4.52 -8.16 14.29
CA ILE A 348 -4.76 -9.20 13.31
C ILE A 348 -3.73 -10.32 13.42
N ASP A 349 -2.55 -10.02 13.92
CA ASP A 349 -1.59 -11.00 14.39
C ASP A 349 -1.45 -10.89 15.91
N THR A 350 -1.53 -12.02 16.60
CA THR A 350 -1.52 -12.09 18.06
C THR A 350 -0.54 -13.12 18.58
N ASP A 351 0.54 -13.41 17.83
CA ASP A 351 1.56 -14.33 18.33
C ASP A 351 2.10 -13.86 19.68
N LYS A 352 1.79 -14.66 20.71
CA LYS A 352 2.16 -14.36 22.11
C LYS A 352 3.64 -14.65 22.41
N ALA A 353 4.34 -15.30 21.52
CA ALA A 353 5.78 -15.53 21.66
C ALA A 353 6.58 -14.24 21.47
N GLN A 354 5.97 -13.26 20.83
CA GLN A 354 6.58 -11.96 20.52
C GLN A 354 6.19 -10.88 21.53
N THR A 355 6.99 -9.82 21.60
CA THR A 355 6.75 -8.68 22.51
C THR A 355 6.97 -7.35 21.78
N PRO A 356 5.90 -6.56 21.54
CA PRO A 356 4.49 -6.93 21.76
C PRO A 356 4.05 -8.07 20.83
N PRO A 357 2.89 -8.71 21.08
CA PRO A 357 2.36 -9.75 20.18
C PRO A 357 2.28 -9.27 18.73
N GLY A 358 2.68 -10.12 17.78
CA GLY A 358 2.71 -9.81 16.35
C GLY A 358 3.82 -8.82 15.94
N ASN A 359 4.89 -8.70 16.73
CA ASN A 359 6.00 -7.82 16.41
C ASN A 359 6.88 -8.40 15.32
N GLY A 360 6.84 -7.79 14.13
CA GLY A 360 7.65 -8.16 12.98
C GLY A 360 6.91 -8.93 11.87
N ASP A 361 5.65 -9.32 12.07
CA ASP A 361 4.99 -10.39 11.31
C ASP A 361 3.96 -9.92 10.27
N LEU A 362 3.67 -8.64 10.16
CA LEU A 362 2.67 -8.13 9.23
C LEU A 362 3.31 -7.32 8.11
N PHE A 363 3.16 -7.79 6.87
CA PHE A 363 3.59 -7.06 5.69
C PHE A 363 2.42 -6.75 4.75
N GLY A 364 2.11 -7.63 3.83
CA GLY A 364 1.16 -7.38 2.76
C GLY A 364 -0.30 -7.40 3.21
N ILE A 365 -1.10 -6.50 2.63
CA ILE A 365 -2.53 -6.40 2.81
C ILE A 365 -3.20 -6.11 1.47
N ALA A 366 -4.36 -6.72 1.19
CA ALA A 366 -5.14 -6.50 -0.03
C ALA A 366 -6.64 -6.58 0.22
N MET A 367 -7.44 -5.69 -0.39
CA MET A 367 -8.90 -5.73 -0.28
C MET A 367 -9.47 -6.99 -0.93
N THR A 368 -10.55 -7.55 -0.34
CA THR A 368 -11.37 -8.54 -1.04
C THR A 368 -12.03 -7.92 -2.27
N PRO A 369 -12.35 -8.71 -3.32
CA PRO A 369 -13.04 -8.17 -4.50
C PRO A 369 -14.38 -7.49 -4.21
N ALA A 370 -15.07 -7.96 -3.15
CA ALA A 370 -16.36 -7.39 -2.73
C ALA A 370 -16.20 -6.12 -1.87
N GLY A 371 -14.99 -5.80 -1.42
CA GLY A 371 -14.73 -4.66 -0.54
C GLY A 371 -15.29 -4.83 0.88
N ASP A 372 -15.61 -6.06 1.30
CA ASP A 372 -16.25 -6.38 2.57
C ASP A 372 -15.29 -6.99 3.61
N GLY A 373 -13.99 -6.94 3.32
CA GLY A 373 -12.91 -7.45 4.14
C GLY A 373 -11.56 -7.30 3.43
N PHE A 374 -10.53 -7.87 4.00
CA PHE A 374 -9.20 -7.82 3.42
C PHE A 374 -8.42 -9.13 3.68
N TYR A 375 -7.51 -9.44 2.77
CA TYR A 375 -6.49 -10.46 2.96
C TYR A 375 -5.24 -9.83 3.55
N TYR A 376 -4.50 -10.60 4.32
CA TYR A 376 -3.16 -10.24 4.79
C TYR A 376 -2.28 -11.49 4.90
N VAL A 377 -0.99 -11.30 4.96
CA VAL A 377 -0.01 -12.38 5.15
C VAL A 377 0.67 -12.23 6.51
N GLU A 378 0.82 -13.36 7.19
CA GLU A 378 1.60 -13.51 8.42
C GLU A 378 2.88 -14.25 8.04
N ASP A 379 4.01 -13.57 8.15
CA ASP A 379 5.28 -14.05 7.60
C ASP A 379 5.96 -15.09 8.49
N ASP A 380 5.82 -15.05 9.79
CA ASP A 380 6.41 -15.99 10.74
C ASP A 380 5.78 -17.39 10.69
N VAL A 381 4.47 -17.49 10.46
CA VAL A 381 3.72 -18.74 10.30
C VAL A 381 3.44 -19.11 8.84
N ASN A 382 3.85 -18.25 7.92
CA ASN A 382 3.73 -18.46 6.47
C ASN A 382 2.29 -18.70 6.02
N THR A 383 1.36 -17.84 6.42
CA THR A 383 -0.05 -18.04 6.10
C THR A 383 -0.70 -16.85 5.41
N LEU A 384 -1.66 -17.17 4.52
CA LEU A 384 -2.65 -16.24 4.03
C LEU A 384 -3.87 -16.25 4.94
N VAL A 385 -4.29 -15.08 5.40
CA VAL A 385 -5.45 -14.93 6.29
C VAL A 385 -6.48 -13.99 5.65
N LEU A 386 -7.76 -14.31 5.83
CA LEU A 386 -8.90 -13.44 5.49
C LEU A 386 -9.48 -12.83 6.76
N ALA A 387 -9.54 -11.51 6.79
CA ALA A 387 -10.26 -10.73 7.80
C ALA A 387 -11.61 -10.25 7.21
N LYS A 388 -12.73 -10.69 7.83
CA LYS A 388 -14.09 -10.39 7.34
C LYS A 388 -15.12 -10.28 8.47
#